data_ff59c89ac06361993445e860096be809
#
_entry.id   ff59c89ac06361993445e860096be809
#
_cell.length_a   1.000
_cell.length_b   1.000
_cell.length_c   1.000
_cell.angle_alpha   90.00
_cell.angle_beta   90.00
_cell.angle_gamma   90.00
#
_symmetry.space_group_name_H-M   'P 1'
#
loop_
_entity.id
_entity.type
_entity.pdbx_description
1 polymer ?
#
loop_
_entity_poly.entity_id
_entity_poly.type
_entity_poly.pdbx_seq_one_letter_code
_entity_poly.pdbx_strand_id
1 'polypeptide(L)'
;MKLVELEDRGDKRLVRLLFKRFHSMGVPRGEGLGRGSRYFVLVVDCFWCAGVWVHLPSSFKPLFMKFNVPCDNSYFLRRICSFCPGQYSVMLLRLLCEKLRNEGKEAILTLGLADHSNALYKKAGFVEVGVTPRSKHPVFVKYLR
;
A
#
# COMPACT_ATOMS: atom_id res chain seq x y z
N MET A 1 -5.90 18.92 3.29
CA MET A 1 -5.48 17.51 3.20
C MET A 1 -5.62 17.03 1.77
N LYS A 2 -4.57 16.50 1.19
CA LYS A 2 -4.63 16.00 -0.18
C LYS A 2 -3.68 14.84 -0.39
N LEU A 3 -4.05 13.98 -1.36
CA LEU A 3 -3.21 12.90 -1.85
C LEU A 3 -2.30 13.45 -2.96
N VAL A 4 -1.00 13.18 -2.85
CA VAL A 4 -0.03 13.60 -3.85
C VAL A 4 0.76 12.38 -4.30
N GLU A 5 0.82 12.16 -5.61
CA GLU A 5 1.70 11.14 -6.18
C GLU A 5 3.10 11.73 -6.35
N LEU A 6 4.10 11.03 -5.85
CA LEU A 6 5.50 11.46 -5.96
C LEU A 6 6.06 11.06 -7.31
N GLU A 7 6.53 12.03 -8.08
CA GLU A 7 7.13 11.81 -9.40
C GLU A 7 8.64 11.96 -9.35
N ASP A 8 9.13 12.88 -8.51
CA ASP A 8 10.55 13.16 -8.38
C ASP A 8 11.27 12.01 -7.67
N ARG A 9 12.42 11.62 -8.21
CA ARG A 9 13.21 10.52 -7.66
C ARG A 9 13.76 10.82 -6.27
N GLY A 10 14.09 12.08 -6.00
CA GLY A 10 14.51 12.52 -4.67
C GLY A 10 13.39 12.35 -3.63
N ASP A 11 12.17 12.73 -3.99
CA ASP A 11 11.02 12.57 -3.11
C ASP A 11 10.71 11.10 -2.85
N LYS A 12 10.83 10.25 -3.86
CA LYS A 12 10.65 8.80 -3.68
C LYS A 12 11.68 8.22 -2.72
N ARG A 13 12.92 8.66 -2.80
CA ARG A 13 13.98 8.25 -1.88
C ARG A 13 13.69 8.74 -0.46
N LEU A 14 13.20 9.95 -0.33
CA LEU A 14 12.85 10.52 0.98
C LEU A 14 11.72 9.72 1.65
N VAL A 15 10.65 9.39 0.93
CA VAL A 15 9.56 8.62 1.50
C VAL A 15 10.04 7.20 1.88
N ARG A 16 10.96 6.62 1.13
CA ARG A 16 11.55 5.32 1.48
C ARG A 16 12.34 5.40 2.78
N LEU A 17 13.07 6.49 3.01
CA LEU A 17 13.76 6.71 4.28
C LEU A 17 12.77 6.85 5.43
N LEU A 18 11.63 7.50 5.22
CA LEU A 18 10.57 7.59 6.22
C LEU A 18 9.97 6.23 6.52
N PHE A 19 9.73 5.38 5.51
CA PHE A 19 9.30 4.00 5.74
C PHE A 19 10.32 3.24 6.58
N LYS A 20 11.60 3.37 6.27
CA LYS A 20 12.66 2.70 7.02
C LYS A 20 12.64 3.11 8.49
N ARG A 21 12.34 4.36 8.79
CA ARG A 21 12.31 4.87 10.16
C ARG A 21 11.01 4.52 10.89
N PHE A 22 9.86 4.62 10.22
CA PHE A 22 8.56 4.55 10.88
C PHE A 22 7.80 3.25 10.65
N HIS A 23 8.14 2.47 9.63
CA HIS A 23 7.45 1.21 9.35
C HIS A 23 8.18 0.04 10.02
N SER A 24 7.42 -0.84 10.67
CA SER A 24 7.98 -1.99 11.39
C SER A 24 8.78 -2.94 10.51
N MET A 25 8.40 -3.08 9.22
CA MET A 25 9.06 -3.98 8.28
C MET A 25 10.21 -3.32 7.51
N GLY A 26 10.41 -2.00 7.68
CA GLY A 26 11.44 -1.29 6.93
C GLY A 26 11.19 -1.29 5.42
N VAL A 27 12.25 -1.31 4.63
CA VAL A 27 12.19 -1.28 3.16
C VAL A 27 13.14 -2.34 2.59
N PRO A 28 12.67 -3.17 1.63
CA PRO A 28 13.55 -4.11 0.94
C PRO A 28 14.66 -3.39 0.17
N ARG A 29 15.85 -3.98 0.16
CA ARG A 29 16.98 -3.40 -0.57
C ARG A 29 16.74 -3.45 -2.08
N GLY A 30 17.17 -2.40 -2.78
CA GLY A 30 17.21 -2.37 -4.24
C GLY A 30 15.87 -2.33 -4.95
N GLU A 31 14.77 -2.29 -4.21
CA GLU A 31 13.44 -2.28 -4.80
C GLU A 31 12.77 -0.92 -4.69
N GLY A 32 11.79 -0.68 -5.55
CA GLY A 32 10.81 0.38 -5.38
C GLY A 32 11.05 1.66 -6.15
N LEU A 33 12.19 1.81 -6.85
CA LEU A 33 12.44 2.99 -7.69
C LEU A 33 12.27 2.69 -9.18
N GLY A 34 11.98 1.44 -9.54
CA GLY A 34 11.82 1.00 -10.92
C GLY A 34 10.40 1.16 -11.45
N ARG A 35 10.22 0.69 -12.69
CA ARG A 35 8.91 0.68 -13.35
C ARG A 35 7.90 -0.11 -12.53
N GLY A 36 6.66 0.37 -12.56
CA GLY A 36 5.56 -0.29 -11.88
C GLY A 36 5.41 0.08 -10.41
N SER A 37 6.35 0.80 -9.83
CA SER A 37 6.23 1.32 -8.46
C SER A 37 5.68 2.73 -8.47
N ARG A 38 4.73 2.98 -7.58
CA ARG A 38 4.12 4.30 -7.39
C ARG A 38 4.12 4.63 -5.91
N TYR A 39 4.43 5.88 -5.60
CA TYR A 39 4.46 6.38 -4.22
C TYR A 39 3.50 7.54 -4.08
N PHE A 40 2.73 7.52 -3.01
CA PHE A 40 1.78 8.58 -2.68
C PHE A 40 2.01 9.02 -1.25
N VAL A 41 1.79 10.30 -1.00
CA VAL A 41 1.82 10.85 0.36
C VAL A 41 0.53 11.60 0.62
N LEU A 42 0.14 11.61 1.89
CA LEU A 42 -0.94 12.46 2.37
C LEU A 42 -0.33 13.74 2.90
N VAL A 43 -0.67 14.86 2.28
CA VAL A 43 -0.17 16.18 2.67
C VAL A 43 -1.23 16.86 3.53
N VAL A 44 -0.85 17.24 4.74
CA VAL A 44 -1.69 17.98 5.67
C VAL A 44 -0.89 19.20 6.13
N ASP A 45 -1.40 20.40 5.88
CA ASP A 45 -0.73 21.67 6.24
C ASP A 45 0.74 21.69 5.78
N CYS A 46 0.98 21.32 4.52
CA CYS A 46 2.30 21.28 3.88
C CYS A 46 3.25 20.21 4.42
N PHE A 47 2.78 19.28 5.27
CA PHE A 47 3.59 18.20 5.80
C PHE A 47 3.14 16.86 5.24
N TRP A 48 4.11 15.99 5.00
CA TRP A 48 3.83 14.58 4.67
C TRP A 48 3.46 13.85 5.97
N CYS A 49 2.18 13.52 6.14
CA CYS A 49 1.70 12.87 7.37
C CYS A 49 1.57 11.37 7.24
N ALA A 50 1.54 10.82 6.03
CA ALA A 50 1.53 9.39 5.77
C ALA A 50 2.05 9.13 4.37
N GLY A 51 2.51 7.91 4.13
CA GLY A 51 2.97 7.51 2.80
C GLY A 51 2.57 6.08 2.48
N VAL A 52 2.45 5.77 1.19
CA VAL A 52 2.13 4.44 0.70
C VAL A 52 2.94 4.15 -0.55
N TRP A 53 3.35 2.89 -0.67
CA TRP A 53 4.05 2.35 -1.83
C TRP A 53 3.24 1.19 -2.38
N VAL A 54 2.81 1.33 -3.64
CA VAL A 54 2.15 0.26 -4.38
C VAL A 54 3.00 -0.08 -5.61
N HIS A 55 2.91 -1.31 -6.07
CA HIS A 55 3.58 -1.71 -7.31
C HIS A 55 2.78 -2.77 -8.04
N LEU A 56 3.16 -3.05 -9.29
CA LEU A 56 2.54 -4.12 -10.05
C LEU A 56 2.77 -5.46 -9.33
N PRO A 57 1.89 -6.47 -9.57
CA PRO A 57 1.98 -7.74 -8.83
C PRO A 57 3.33 -8.41 -8.85
N SER A 58 4.06 -8.42 -9.99
CA SER A 58 5.45 -8.91 -10.05
C SER A 58 5.60 -10.31 -9.45
N SER A 59 6.48 -10.46 -8.45
CA SER A 59 6.71 -11.73 -7.77
C SER A 59 5.52 -12.20 -6.93
N PHE A 60 4.51 -11.34 -6.71
CA PHE A 60 3.31 -11.69 -5.96
C PHE A 60 2.18 -12.21 -6.85
N LYS A 61 2.40 -12.37 -8.16
CA LYS A 61 1.38 -12.93 -9.08
C LYS A 61 0.77 -14.25 -8.60
N PRO A 62 1.55 -15.21 -8.07
CA PRO A 62 0.95 -16.46 -7.56
C PRO A 62 -0.07 -16.20 -6.44
N LEU A 63 0.16 -15.20 -5.61
CA LEU A 63 -0.77 -14.85 -4.53
C LEU A 63 -2.07 -14.28 -5.10
N PHE A 64 -1.99 -13.40 -6.09
CA PHE A 64 -3.16 -12.88 -6.80
C PHE A 64 -3.97 -14.01 -7.42
N MET A 65 -3.30 -14.94 -8.09
CA MET A 65 -3.96 -16.07 -8.73
C MET A 65 -4.65 -16.99 -7.73
N LYS A 66 -4.00 -17.24 -6.59
CA LYS A 66 -4.57 -18.09 -5.55
C LYS A 66 -5.91 -17.58 -5.04
N PHE A 67 -6.06 -16.28 -4.92
CA PHE A 67 -7.28 -15.67 -4.40
C PHE A 67 -8.19 -15.09 -5.48
N ASN A 68 -7.94 -15.43 -6.74
CA ASN A 68 -8.73 -14.99 -7.89
C ASN A 68 -8.82 -13.48 -8.03
N VAL A 69 -7.73 -12.79 -7.71
CA VAL A 69 -7.63 -11.34 -7.89
C VAL A 69 -6.96 -11.08 -9.23
N PRO A 70 -7.52 -10.22 -10.10
CA PRO A 70 -6.90 -9.94 -11.39
C PRO A 70 -5.49 -9.41 -11.24
N CYS A 71 -4.51 -10.02 -11.91
CA CYS A 71 -3.14 -9.52 -11.94
C CYS A 71 -3.03 -8.26 -12.80
N ASP A 72 -3.71 -8.28 -13.94
CA ASP A 72 -3.72 -7.14 -14.82
C ASP A 72 -4.54 -6.02 -14.21
N ASN A 73 -4.02 -4.81 -14.29
CA ASN A 73 -4.73 -3.62 -13.84
C ASN A 73 -4.98 -3.57 -12.31
N SER A 74 -4.16 -4.28 -11.54
CA SER A 74 -4.21 -4.27 -10.07
C SER A 74 -2.84 -3.97 -9.49
N TYR A 75 -2.82 -3.60 -8.21
CA TYR A 75 -1.58 -3.28 -7.50
C TYR A 75 -1.43 -4.14 -6.26
N PHE A 76 -0.17 -4.43 -5.93
CA PHE A 76 0.21 -4.93 -4.61
C PHE A 76 0.64 -3.74 -3.75
N LEU A 77 0.06 -3.63 -2.56
CA LEU A 77 0.46 -2.60 -1.60
C LEU A 77 1.61 -3.14 -0.76
N ARG A 78 2.79 -2.52 -0.94
CA ARG A 78 4.02 -3.01 -0.30
C ARG A 78 4.25 -2.41 1.07
N ARG A 79 4.04 -1.11 1.24
CA ARG A 79 4.24 -0.40 2.51
C ARG A 79 3.23 0.73 2.64
N ILE A 80 2.75 0.92 3.86
CA ILE A 80 1.95 2.07 4.24
C ILE A 80 2.23 2.40 5.71
N CYS A 81 2.44 3.66 6.03
CA CYS A 81 2.55 4.07 7.42
C CYS A 81 2.27 5.56 7.60
N SER A 82 1.96 5.93 8.84
CA SER A 82 1.86 7.33 9.25
C SER A 82 3.22 7.82 9.73
N PHE A 83 3.54 9.05 9.40
CA PHE A 83 4.77 9.73 9.84
C PHE A 83 4.50 10.68 11.00
N CYS A 84 3.23 10.93 11.31
CA CYS A 84 2.76 11.79 12.38
C CYS A 84 1.74 11.04 13.22
N PRO A 85 1.54 11.42 14.50
CA PRO A 85 0.46 10.85 15.29
C PRO A 85 -0.91 11.11 14.66
N GLY A 86 -1.78 10.09 14.68
CA GLY A 86 -3.14 10.18 14.14
C GLY A 86 -3.44 9.05 13.16
N GLN A 87 -4.66 9.05 12.62
CA GLN A 87 -5.13 8.02 11.71
C GLN A 87 -4.93 8.39 10.23
N TYR A 88 -3.79 8.98 9.91
CA TYR A 88 -3.52 9.45 8.57
C TYR A 88 -3.37 8.31 7.55
N SER A 89 -2.90 7.13 7.98
CA SER A 89 -2.78 5.97 7.08
C SER A 89 -4.14 5.51 6.56
N VAL A 90 -5.18 5.51 7.40
CA VAL A 90 -6.53 5.14 6.98
C VAL A 90 -7.05 6.14 5.95
N MET A 91 -6.86 7.42 6.21
CA MET A 91 -7.28 8.48 5.30
C MET A 91 -6.56 8.41 3.96
N LEU A 92 -5.24 8.19 4.02
CA LEU A 92 -4.42 8.02 2.83
C LEU A 92 -4.93 6.84 1.99
N LEU A 93 -5.17 5.71 2.63
CA LEU A 93 -5.58 4.49 1.93
C LEU A 93 -6.96 4.65 1.27
N ARG A 94 -7.89 5.33 1.93
CA ARG A 94 -9.19 5.63 1.33
C ARG A 94 -9.07 6.53 0.10
N LEU A 95 -8.24 7.57 0.19
CA LEU A 95 -8.01 8.46 -0.94
C LEU A 95 -7.31 7.74 -2.10
N LEU A 96 -6.37 6.87 -1.78
CA LEU A 96 -5.68 6.05 -2.78
C LEU A 96 -6.66 5.14 -3.51
N CYS A 97 -7.54 4.46 -2.79
CA CYS A 97 -8.55 3.60 -3.38
C CYS A 97 -9.46 4.37 -4.34
N GLU A 98 -9.87 5.58 -3.94
CA GLU A 98 -10.69 6.43 -4.79
C GLU A 98 -9.95 6.85 -6.05
N LYS A 99 -8.69 7.26 -5.91
CA LYS A 99 -7.86 7.64 -7.07
C LYS A 99 -7.68 6.47 -8.04
N LEU A 100 -7.32 5.31 -7.54
CA LEU A 100 -7.08 4.14 -8.39
C LEU A 100 -8.37 3.65 -9.03
N ARG A 101 -9.50 3.73 -8.34
CA ARG A 101 -10.81 3.42 -8.92
C ARG A 101 -11.10 4.36 -10.09
N ASN A 102 -10.85 5.65 -9.92
CA ASN A 102 -11.07 6.63 -10.98
C ASN A 102 -10.14 6.43 -12.17
N GLU A 103 -9.00 5.79 -11.98
CA GLU A 103 -8.09 5.39 -13.05
C GLU A 103 -8.52 4.09 -13.74
N GLY A 104 -9.57 3.44 -13.25
CA GLY A 104 -10.04 2.18 -13.81
C GLY A 104 -9.33 0.94 -13.29
N LYS A 105 -8.58 1.05 -12.19
CA LYS A 105 -7.90 -0.11 -11.61
C LYS A 105 -8.91 -1.06 -10.97
N GLU A 106 -8.54 -2.35 -10.92
CA GLU A 106 -9.45 -3.42 -10.49
C GLU A 106 -9.40 -3.67 -8.99
N ALA A 107 -8.19 -3.79 -8.42
CA ALA A 107 -8.05 -4.20 -7.04
C ALA A 107 -6.68 -3.81 -6.46
N ILE A 108 -6.63 -3.80 -5.13
CA ILE A 108 -5.38 -3.72 -4.37
C ILE A 108 -5.34 -4.94 -3.46
N LEU A 109 -4.22 -5.68 -3.51
CA LEU A 109 -3.97 -6.81 -2.61
C LEU A 109 -2.79 -6.46 -1.71
N THR A 110 -2.85 -6.87 -0.46
CA THR A 110 -1.76 -6.66 0.49
C THR A 110 -1.69 -7.77 1.52
N LEU A 111 -0.57 -7.83 2.20
CA LEU A 111 -0.35 -8.74 3.32
C LEU A 111 -0.40 -7.95 4.62
N GLY A 112 -1.19 -8.44 5.57
CA GLY A 112 -1.15 -7.94 6.94
C GLY A 112 -0.02 -8.60 7.72
N LEU A 113 0.15 -8.21 8.97
CA LEU A 113 1.10 -8.84 9.88
C LEU A 113 0.37 -9.88 10.72
N ALA A 114 0.97 -11.05 10.86
CA ALA A 114 0.47 -12.07 11.78
C ALA A 114 0.49 -11.50 13.20
N ASP A 115 -0.48 -11.89 14.01
CA ASP A 115 -0.63 -11.45 15.40
C ASP A 115 -0.92 -9.95 15.59
N HIS A 116 -1.27 -9.25 14.51
CA HIS A 116 -1.71 -7.86 14.55
C HIS A 116 -3.20 -7.77 14.20
N SER A 117 -3.87 -6.73 14.68
CA SER A 117 -5.28 -6.51 14.38
C SER A 117 -5.54 -6.16 12.92
N ASN A 118 -4.55 -5.55 12.26
CA ASN A 118 -4.65 -5.07 10.88
C ASN A 118 -5.86 -4.14 10.67
N ALA A 119 -6.20 -3.38 11.71
CA ALA A 119 -7.39 -2.51 11.73
C ALA A 119 -7.38 -1.49 10.59
N LEU A 120 -6.19 -1.04 10.18
CA LEU A 120 -6.01 -0.12 9.06
C LEU A 120 -6.74 -0.61 7.81
N TYR A 121 -6.50 -1.86 7.42
CA TYR A 121 -7.08 -2.42 6.19
C TYR A 121 -8.59 -2.59 6.32
N LYS A 122 -9.04 -3.08 7.47
CA LYS A 122 -10.47 -3.25 7.74
C LYS A 122 -11.21 -1.92 7.71
N LYS A 123 -10.64 -0.89 8.33
CA LYS A 123 -11.23 0.47 8.33
C LYS A 123 -11.30 1.09 6.93
N ALA A 124 -10.35 0.74 6.06
CA ALA A 124 -10.35 1.20 4.67
C ALA A 124 -11.24 0.37 3.74
N GLY A 125 -11.91 -0.65 4.27
CA GLY A 125 -12.84 -1.49 3.51
C GLY A 125 -12.20 -2.68 2.84
N PHE A 126 -10.98 -3.05 3.20
CA PHE A 126 -10.35 -4.28 2.72
C PHE A 126 -10.97 -5.49 3.39
N VAL A 127 -11.06 -6.59 2.67
CA VAL A 127 -11.60 -7.87 3.15
C VAL A 127 -10.46 -8.87 3.27
N GLU A 128 -10.43 -9.58 4.40
CA GLU A 128 -9.48 -10.68 4.57
C GLU A 128 -9.96 -11.89 3.78
N VAL A 129 -9.13 -12.38 2.85
CA VAL A 129 -9.50 -13.48 1.96
C VAL A 129 -8.79 -14.80 2.29
N GLY A 130 -7.81 -14.76 3.17
CA GLY A 130 -7.09 -15.97 3.58
C GLY A 130 -5.77 -15.64 4.24
N VAL A 131 -4.88 -16.62 4.28
CA VAL A 131 -3.53 -16.48 4.85
C VAL A 131 -2.51 -17.09 3.89
N THR A 132 -1.26 -16.64 3.98
CA THR A 132 -0.17 -17.23 3.21
C THR A 132 0.19 -18.60 3.80
N PRO A 133 0.61 -19.58 2.94
CA PRO A 133 0.81 -20.96 3.41
C PRO A 133 1.88 -21.13 4.48
N ARG A 134 3.00 -20.45 4.37
CA ARG A 134 4.13 -20.64 5.29
C ARG A 134 4.15 -19.65 6.44
N SER A 135 4.12 -18.36 6.14
CA SER A 135 4.27 -17.31 7.13
C SER A 135 2.98 -16.99 7.87
N LYS A 136 1.84 -17.50 7.38
CA LYS A 136 0.52 -17.25 7.97
C LYS A 136 0.15 -15.77 8.06
N HIS A 137 0.67 -14.95 7.15
CA HIS A 137 0.24 -13.56 7.04
C HIS A 137 -1.18 -13.49 6.48
N PRO A 138 -2.07 -12.71 7.09
CA PRO A 138 -3.39 -12.49 6.51
C PRO A 138 -3.28 -11.75 5.18
N VAL A 139 -4.13 -12.12 4.24
CA VAL A 139 -4.20 -11.52 2.91
C VAL A 139 -5.45 -10.67 2.83
N PHE A 140 -5.30 -9.40 2.49
CA PHE A 140 -6.40 -8.45 2.37
C PHE A 140 -6.53 -7.99 0.93
N VAL A 141 -7.77 -7.83 0.48
CA VAL A 141 -8.07 -7.35 -0.87
C VAL A 141 -9.12 -6.25 -0.79
N LYS A 142 -8.90 -5.19 -1.54
CA LYS A 142 -9.91 -4.16 -1.80
C LYS A 142 -10.25 -4.18 -3.29
N TYR A 143 -11.47 -4.57 -3.61
CA TYR A 143 -11.98 -4.45 -4.97
C TYR A 143 -12.43 -3.01 -5.19
N LEU A 144 -11.99 -2.41 -6.30
CA LEU A 144 -12.21 -0.99 -6.56
C LEU A 144 -13.46 -0.70 -7.39
N ARG A 145 -14.10 -1.76 -7.87
CA ARG A 145 -15.34 -1.65 -8.62
C ARG A 145 -16.54 -2.10 -7.82
#